data_a7f41f0175115e9db112fa6cfe8132e4
#
_entry.id   a7f41f0175115e9db112fa6cfe8132e4
#
_cell.length_a   1.000
_cell.length_b   1.000
_cell.length_c   1.000
_cell.angle_alpha   90.00
_cell.angle_beta   90.00
_cell.angle_gamma   90.00
#
_symmetry.space_group_name_H-M   'P 1'
#
loop_
_entity.id
_entity.type
_entity.pdbx_description
1 polymer ?
#
loop_
_entity_poly.entity_id
_entity_poly.type
_entity_poly.pdbx_seq_one_letter_code
_entity_poly.pdbx_strand_id
1 'polypeptide(L)'
;MTLLRLRKEWKSVMIWLLLPIILTVVIVKGLGEFQQNAKVPIALIVEDDSVLAIELAASIEKMELISVQNMNLDEALFRLKQHELDSVFVIKEGYGERIHSNQRNRLIEAYLSNRSFAYPSVSETVLSLAQQDISRAKAAYVIQQIFHEFEMDHEWDYNRIIEESIERQRTESLLHTSFTFEKGTVAKQQPVPILNVWGIWALFAIISAFFVFDWMIKENRPSLKARWLYSATSFQSYSVRLLAVYTMLTLVADGLALLVFAQLLETNVTGRFVFSLLVFRVTLNLFAFLLAIVFARQIMYYVTGMAVSIMLTIAGGGIIPIERLAGKWPWVEMVSPVRSLMTNSMPFVWLFPLAIVLGGWIWRGGKRIA
;
A
#
# COMPACT_ATOMS: atom_id res chain seq x y z
N MET A 1 -32.19 -30.42 1.01
CA MET A 1 -32.25 -29.23 1.90
C MET A 1 -31.16 -28.20 1.59
N THR A 2 -29.91 -28.55 1.41
CA THR A 2 -28.80 -27.60 1.08
C THR A 2 -29.04 -26.80 -0.19
N LEU A 3 -29.44 -27.44 -1.30
CA LEU A 3 -29.71 -26.76 -2.59
C LEU A 3 -30.90 -25.80 -2.53
N LEU A 4 -31.97 -26.15 -1.80
CA LEU A 4 -33.12 -25.27 -1.63
C LEU A 4 -32.80 -24.00 -0.86
N ARG A 5 -31.90 -24.09 0.11
CA ARG A 5 -31.42 -22.93 0.86
C ARG A 5 -30.58 -22.03 -0.02
N LEU A 6 -29.58 -22.58 -0.74
CA LEU A 6 -28.77 -21.85 -1.68
C LEU A 6 -29.63 -21.09 -2.72
N ARG A 7 -30.67 -21.75 -3.23
CA ARG A 7 -31.62 -21.11 -4.16
C ARG A 7 -32.41 -19.97 -3.55
N LYS A 8 -32.70 -20.02 -2.24
CA LYS A 8 -33.42 -18.95 -1.54
C LYS A 8 -32.52 -17.77 -1.19
N GLU A 9 -31.27 -18.01 -0.83
CA GLU A 9 -30.33 -16.99 -0.33
C GLU A 9 -29.27 -16.61 -1.39
N TRP A 10 -29.40 -17.08 -2.66
CA TRP A 10 -28.37 -16.95 -3.69
C TRP A 10 -27.92 -15.50 -3.91
N LYS A 11 -28.86 -14.53 -3.89
CA LYS A 11 -28.57 -13.10 -4.07
C LYS A 11 -27.66 -12.57 -2.97
N SER A 12 -27.97 -12.90 -1.72
CA SER A 12 -27.15 -12.51 -0.57
C SER A 12 -25.76 -13.15 -0.63
N VAL A 13 -25.69 -14.43 -0.95
CA VAL A 13 -24.42 -15.17 -1.08
C VAL A 13 -23.56 -14.58 -2.19
N MET A 14 -24.14 -14.30 -3.37
CA MET A 14 -23.42 -13.68 -4.49
C MET A 14 -22.87 -12.30 -4.14
N ILE A 15 -23.65 -11.46 -3.44
CA ILE A 15 -23.16 -10.14 -2.98
C ILE A 15 -21.94 -10.31 -2.09
N TRP A 16 -22.02 -11.16 -1.07
CA TRP A 16 -20.91 -11.37 -0.14
C TRP A 16 -19.70 -12.06 -0.76
N LEU A 17 -19.88 -12.89 -1.80
CA LEU A 17 -18.76 -13.49 -2.54
C LEU A 17 -18.03 -12.48 -3.44
N LEU A 18 -18.75 -11.56 -4.08
CA LEU A 18 -18.19 -10.59 -5.00
C LEU A 18 -17.68 -9.32 -4.29
N LEU A 19 -18.23 -9.00 -3.12
CA LEU A 19 -17.90 -7.78 -2.36
C LEU A 19 -16.40 -7.61 -2.09
N PRO A 20 -15.63 -8.62 -1.66
CA PRO A 20 -14.18 -8.49 -1.46
C PRO A 20 -13.45 -8.09 -2.72
N ILE A 21 -13.84 -8.62 -3.87
CA ILE A 21 -13.22 -8.33 -5.17
C ILE A 21 -13.52 -6.89 -5.59
N ILE A 22 -14.80 -6.52 -5.60
CA ILE A 22 -15.24 -5.20 -6.04
C ILE A 22 -14.65 -4.10 -5.16
N LEU A 23 -14.77 -4.22 -3.84
CA LEU A 23 -14.24 -3.19 -2.93
C LEU A 23 -12.73 -3.06 -3.01
N THR A 24 -12.01 -4.17 -3.16
CA THR A 24 -10.54 -4.11 -3.33
C THR A 24 -10.18 -3.36 -4.60
N VAL A 25 -10.80 -3.66 -5.73
CA VAL A 25 -10.52 -2.99 -7.01
C VAL A 25 -10.85 -1.49 -6.92
N VAL A 26 -12.01 -1.15 -6.34
CA VAL A 26 -12.44 0.25 -6.20
C VAL A 26 -11.47 1.03 -5.31
N ILE A 27 -11.07 0.47 -4.17
CA ILE A 27 -10.16 1.15 -3.25
C ILE A 27 -8.76 1.29 -3.86
N VAL A 28 -8.21 0.24 -4.45
CA VAL A 28 -6.84 0.27 -4.99
C VAL A 28 -6.75 1.22 -6.19
N LYS A 29 -7.71 1.18 -7.11
CA LYS A 29 -7.73 2.12 -8.25
C LYS A 29 -8.02 3.55 -7.81
N GLY A 30 -9.03 3.76 -6.96
CA GLY A 30 -9.37 5.10 -6.46
C GLY A 30 -8.23 5.75 -5.69
N LEU A 31 -7.50 4.99 -4.87
CA LEU A 31 -6.31 5.50 -4.18
C LEU A 31 -5.14 5.72 -5.12
N GLY A 32 -4.97 4.87 -6.15
CA GLY A 32 -3.94 5.06 -7.18
C GLY A 32 -4.15 6.37 -7.95
N GLU A 33 -5.37 6.66 -8.38
CA GLU A 33 -5.72 7.93 -9.01
C GLU A 33 -5.56 9.13 -8.06
N PHE A 34 -5.94 8.97 -6.79
CA PHE A 34 -5.75 10.01 -5.78
C PHE A 34 -4.26 10.30 -5.53
N GLN A 35 -3.41 9.28 -5.48
CA GLN A 35 -1.96 9.43 -5.32
C GLN A 35 -1.29 10.08 -6.53
N GLN A 36 -1.69 9.72 -7.75
CA GLN A 36 -1.17 10.35 -8.97
C GLN A 36 -1.58 11.82 -9.06
N ASN A 37 -2.73 12.18 -8.52
CA ASN A 37 -3.24 13.56 -8.51
C ASN A 37 -2.87 14.35 -7.24
N ALA A 38 -2.42 13.70 -6.18
CA ALA A 38 -2.00 14.34 -4.93
C ALA A 38 -0.57 14.89 -5.04
N LYS A 39 -0.36 15.82 -5.97
CA LYS A 39 0.88 16.60 -6.02
C LYS A 39 0.93 17.57 -4.86
N VAL A 40 2.10 17.71 -4.26
CA VAL A 40 2.33 18.69 -3.19
C VAL A 40 2.26 20.09 -3.78
N PRO A 41 1.29 20.93 -3.39
CA PRO A 41 1.18 22.29 -3.91
C PRO A 41 2.28 23.17 -3.31
N ILE A 42 3.14 23.72 -4.15
CA ILE A 42 4.16 24.69 -3.76
C ILE A 42 4.03 25.96 -4.60
N ALA A 43 4.44 27.09 -4.08
CA ALA A 43 4.68 28.27 -4.89
C ALA A 43 6.16 28.37 -5.22
N LEU A 44 6.45 28.71 -6.46
CA LEU A 44 7.78 29.03 -6.94
C LEU A 44 7.79 30.46 -7.47
N ILE A 45 8.70 31.27 -6.94
CA ILE A 45 8.88 32.68 -7.34
C ILE A 45 10.31 32.79 -7.86
N VAL A 46 10.45 33.32 -9.06
CA VAL A 46 11.74 33.55 -9.70
C VAL A 46 11.97 35.06 -9.76
N GLU A 47 12.92 35.56 -8.96
CA GLU A 47 13.30 36.97 -8.92
C GLU A 47 14.49 37.27 -9.87
N ASP A 48 15.12 36.24 -10.44
CA ASP A 48 16.31 36.34 -11.30
C ASP A 48 16.01 35.94 -12.76
N ASP A 49 16.35 36.78 -13.70
CA ASP A 49 16.11 36.54 -15.13
C ASP A 49 17.27 35.75 -15.82
N SER A 50 18.22 35.23 -15.06
CA SER A 50 19.31 34.44 -15.61
C SER A 50 18.84 33.11 -16.19
N VAL A 51 19.54 32.61 -17.21
CA VAL A 51 19.28 31.32 -17.83
C VAL A 51 19.29 30.19 -16.80
N LEU A 52 20.22 30.22 -15.84
CA LEU A 52 20.32 29.22 -14.77
C LEU A 52 19.10 29.22 -13.84
N ALA A 53 18.58 30.41 -13.49
CA ALA A 53 17.39 30.51 -12.65
C ALA A 53 16.15 29.96 -13.37
N ILE A 54 16.01 30.23 -14.66
CA ILE A 54 14.90 29.75 -15.50
C ILE A 54 15.00 28.24 -15.68
N GLU A 55 16.20 27.69 -15.92
CA GLU A 55 16.41 26.24 -16.05
C GLU A 55 16.16 25.49 -14.73
N LEU A 56 16.57 26.07 -13.60
CA LEU A 56 16.24 25.52 -12.28
C LEU A 56 14.73 25.49 -12.06
N ALA A 57 14.04 26.59 -12.33
CA ALA A 57 12.58 26.68 -12.22
C ALA A 57 11.89 25.62 -13.10
N ALA A 58 12.30 25.50 -14.36
CA ALA A 58 11.78 24.49 -15.29
C ALA A 58 12.06 23.05 -14.82
N SER A 59 13.19 22.83 -14.14
CA SER A 59 13.53 21.52 -13.57
C SER A 59 12.67 21.19 -12.36
N ILE A 60 12.35 22.18 -11.52
CA ILE A 60 11.43 22.06 -10.39
C ILE A 60 10.00 21.78 -10.89
N GLU A 61 9.53 22.48 -11.92
CA GLU A 61 8.20 22.27 -12.51
C GLU A 61 8.00 20.88 -13.12
N LYS A 62 9.06 20.25 -13.62
CA LYS A 62 9.02 18.90 -14.19
C LYS A 62 8.94 17.78 -13.16
N MET A 63 9.04 18.07 -11.87
CA MET A 63 8.95 17.06 -10.83
C MET A 63 7.55 16.46 -10.74
N GLU A 64 7.44 15.13 -10.76
CA GLU A 64 6.15 14.43 -10.73
C GLU A 64 5.39 14.63 -9.42
N LEU A 65 6.10 14.82 -8.31
CA LEU A 65 5.53 14.85 -6.95
C LEU A 65 4.99 16.22 -6.53
N ILE A 66 5.29 17.29 -7.28
CA ILE A 66 4.92 18.66 -6.91
C ILE A 66 4.02 19.32 -7.96
N SER A 67 3.15 20.20 -7.49
CA SER A 67 2.35 21.09 -8.33
C SER A 67 2.82 22.51 -8.07
N VAL A 68 3.59 23.05 -9.02
CA VAL A 68 4.10 24.41 -8.92
C VAL A 68 2.99 25.40 -9.30
N GLN A 69 2.81 26.42 -8.48
CA GLN A 69 1.92 27.54 -8.72
C GLN A 69 2.76 28.80 -8.81
N ASN A 70 2.73 29.47 -9.96
CA ASN A 70 3.44 30.71 -10.19
C ASN A 70 2.56 31.89 -9.74
N MET A 71 2.99 32.62 -8.75
CA MET A 71 2.29 33.80 -8.19
C MET A 71 3.29 34.76 -7.55
N ASN A 72 2.82 35.93 -7.14
CA ASN A 72 3.66 36.87 -6.41
C ASN A 72 3.89 36.40 -4.95
N LEU A 73 4.93 36.95 -4.31
CA LEU A 73 5.33 36.54 -2.95
C LEU A 73 4.24 36.79 -1.90
N ASP A 74 3.55 37.92 -1.97
CA ASP A 74 2.51 38.27 -0.98
C ASP A 74 1.34 37.30 -1.05
N GLU A 75 0.87 36.95 -2.24
CA GLU A 75 -0.17 35.98 -2.46
C GLU A 75 0.28 34.58 -2.01
N ALA A 76 1.50 34.18 -2.33
CA ALA A 76 2.06 32.90 -1.92
C ALA A 76 2.13 32.75 -0.40
N LEU A 77 2.59 33.78 0.31
CA LEU A 77 2.64 33.81 1.76
C LEU A 77 1.24 33.81 2.40
N PHE A 78 0.28 34.48 1.76
CA PHE A 78 -1.12 34.45 2.22
C PHE A 78 -1.72 33.05 2.10
N ARG A 79 -1.56 32.37 0.94
CA ARG A 79 -2.03 30.99 0.72
C ARG A 79 -1.30 29.98 1.61
N LEU A 80 -0.01 30.18 1.86
CA LEU A 80 0.75 29.37 2.81
C LEU A 80 0.16 29.46 4.24
N LYS A 81 -0.24 30.66 4.69
CA LYS A 81 -0.92 30.87 5.98
C LYS A 81 -2.29 30.20 6.03
N GLN A 82 -2.99 30.13 4.90
CA GLN A 82 -4.27 29.42 4.78
C GLN A 82 -4.11 27.90 4.63
N HIS A 83 -2.88 27.38 4.58
CA HIS A 83 -2.54 25.97 4.34
C HIS A 83 -3.00 25.43 2.97
N GLU A 84 -3.15 26.30 1.99
CA GLU A 84 -3.40 25.93 0.60
C GLU A 84 -2.12 25.51 -0.13
N LEU A 85 -0.97 25.99 0.37
CA LEU A 85 0.37 25.61 -0.08
C LEU A 85 1.11 24.90 1.04
N ASP A 86 1.94 23.91 0.69
CA ASP A 86 2.85 23.26 1.63
C ASP A 86 4.07 24.15 1.92
N SER A 87 4.65 24.74 0.88
CA SER A 87 5.84 25.56 0.99
C SER A 87 5.96 26.55 -0.16
N VAL A 88 6.79 27.59 0.03
CA VAL A 88 7.08 28.62 -0.96
C VAL A 88 8.59 28.69 -1.14
N PHE A 89 9.05 28.63 -2.39
CA PHE A 89 10.45 28.76 -2.74
C PHE A 89 10.66 29.99 -3.61
N VAL A 90 11.68 30.79 -3.27
CA VAL A 90 12.04 32.02 -3.98
C VAL A 90 13.47 31.87 -4.48
N ILE A 91 13.67 31.85 -5.80
CA ILE A 91 14.97 31.96 -6.42
C ILE A 91 15.34 33.44 -6.44
N LYS A 92 16.35 33.79 -5.66
CA LYS A 92 16.70 35.22 -5.42
C LYS A 92 17.39 35.87 -6.62
N GLU A 93 17.14 37.18 -6.76
CA GLU A 93 17.85 38.02 -7.68
C GLU A 93 19.38 37.85 -7.57
N GLY A 94 20.07 37.73 -8.70
CA GLY A 94 21.49 37.46 -8.79
C GLY A 94 21.86 35.98 -8.56
N TYR A 95 20.93 35.05 -8.71
CA TYR A 95 21.20 33.60 -8.62
C TYR A 95 22.30 33.18 -9.60
N GLY A 96 22.13 33.49 -10.89
CA GLY A 96 23.09 33.15 -11.93
C GLY A 96 24.47 33.80 -11.70
N GLU A 97 24.51 35.09 -11.35
CA GLU A 97 25.74 35.83 -11.11
C GLU A 97 26.55 35.28 -9.93
N ARG A 98 25.84 34.92 -8.82
CA ARG A 98 26.47 34.31 -7.65
C ARG A 98 27.02 32.91 -7.95
N ILE A 99 26.33 32.11 -8.74
CA ILE A 99 26.84 30.81 -9.18
C ILE A 99 28.08 31.00 -10.06
N HIS A 100 28.04 31.93 -11.01
CA HIS A 100 29.18 32.28 -11.83
C HIS A 100 30.39 32.78 -11.02
N SER A 101 30.17 33.48 -9.92
CA SER A 101 31.24 33.96 -9.02
C SER A 101 31.62 32.96 -7.93
N ASN A 102 31.17 31.71 -8.02
CA ASN A 102 31.35 30.64 -7.00
C ASN A 102 30.86 31.02 -5.59
N GLN A 103 29.90 31.92 -5.50
CA GLN A 103 29.24 32.30 -4.24
C GLN A 103 28.04 31.41 -4.02
N ARG A 104 27.88 30.86 -2.78
CA ARG A 104 26.85 29.86 -2.45
C ARG A 104 25.79 30.38 -1.45
N ASN A 105 25.86 31.63 -1.09
CA ASN A 105 25.03 32.21 -0.04
C ASN A 105 23.76 32.81 -0.62
N ARG A 106 22.60 32.55 0.05
CA ARG A 106 21.30 33.17 -0.25
C ARG A 106 20.83 33.00 -1.71
N LEU A 107 21.01 31.81 -2.27
CA LEU A 107 20.58 31.50 -3.64
C LEU A 107 19.08 31.27 -3.70
N ILE A 108 18.53 30.56 -2.70
CA ILE A 108 17.12 30.19 -2.58
C ILE A 108 16.67 30.51 -1.18
N GLU A 109 15.49 31.08 -1.06
CA GLU A 109 14.79 31.31 0.21
C GLU A 109 13.53 30.45 0.25
N ALA A 110 13.24 29.80 1.38
CA ALA A 110 12.10 28.95 1.53
C ALA A 110 11.25 29.36 2.72
N TYR A 111 9.93 29.39 2.53
CA TYR A 111 8.95 29.67 3.56
C TYR A 111 8.10 28.42 3.79
N LEU A 112 7.81 28.14 5.06
CA LEU A 112 7.04 26.98 5.50
C LEU A 112 6.06 27.37 6.60
N SER A 113 5.02 26.57 6.77
CA SER A 113 4.06 26.68 7.87
C SER A 113 4.24 25.52 8.85
N ASN A 114 3.54 25.58 9.98
CA ASN A 114 3.53 24.48 10.96
C ASN A 114 2.84 23.19 10.44
N ARG A 115 2.23 23.23 9.24
CA ARG A 115 1.58 22.09 8.56
C ARG A 115 2.27 21.68 7.25
N SER A 116 3.47 22.17 7.01
CA SER A 116 4.29 21.82 5.83
C SER A 116 4.93 20.45 5.98
N PHE A 117 4.15 19.39 5.79
CA PHE A 117 4.61 18.01 5.98
C PHE A 117 5.57 17.53 4.89
N ALA A 118 5.41 18.01 3.66
CA ALA A 118 6.23 17.60 2.53
C ALA A 118 7.49 18.47 2.37
N TYR A 119 7.58 19.60 3.08
CA TYR A 119 8.69 20.53 2.99
C TYR A 119 10.10 19.88 3.08
N PRO A 120 10.39 18.96 4.02
CA PRO A 120 11.72 18.36 4.11
C PRO A 120 12.13 17.64 2.82
N SER A 121 11.22 16.86 2.23
CA SER A 121 11.49 16.12 0.99
C SER A 121 11.57 17.03 -0.23
N VAL A 122 10.70 18.03 -0.32
CA VAL A 122 10.68 19.00 -1.41
C VAL A 122 11.91 19.87 -1.37
N SER A 123 12.26 20.40 -0.18
CA SER A 123 13.44 21.26 -0.01
C SER A 123 14.75 20.53 -0.32
N GLU A 124 14.88 19.26 0.09
CA GLU A 124 16.04 18.44 -0.24
C GLU A 124 16.19 18.28 -1.75
N THR A 125 15.09 18.07 -2.47
CA THR A 125 15.11 17.92 -3.92
C THR A 125 15.44 19.25 -4.62
N VAL A 126 14.84 20.36 -4.20
CA VAL A 126 15.14 21.70 -4.73
C VAL A 126 16.61 22.09 -4.50
N LEU A 127 17.10 21.83 -3.28
CA LEU A 127 18.51 22.06 -2.94
C LEU A 127 19.46 21.17 -3.75
N SER A 128 19.09 19.92 -4.00
CA SER A 128 19.88 19.01 -4.83
C SER A 128 20.03 19.52 -6.27
N LEU A 129 18.96 20.07 -6.86
CA LEU A 129 19.03 20.69 -8.20
C LEU A 129 19.93 21.93 -8.21
N ALA A 130 19.76 22.83 -7.24
CA ALA A 130 20.63 24.01 -7.12
C ALA A 130 22.11 23.62 -6.89
N GLN A 131 22.34 22.53 -6.13
CA GLN A 131 23.69 22.03 -5.89
C GLN A 131 24.34 21.43 -7.15
N GLN A 132 23.55 20.90 -8.09
CA GLN A 132 24.07 20.50 -9.40
C GLN A 132 24.63 21.69 -10.16
N ASP A 133 23.92 22.83 -10.21
CA ASP A 133 24.39 24.03 -10.87
C ASP A 133 25.68 24.58 -10.24
N ILE A 134 25.71 24.64 -8.89
CA ILE A 134 26.91 25.01 -8.14
C ILE A 134 28.09 24.08 -8.43
N SER A 135 27.85 22.79 -8.53
CA SER A 135 28.89 21.79 -8.77
C SER A 135 29.43 21.88 -10.19
N ARG A 136 28.57 22.13 -11.17
CA ARG A 136 29.00 22.38 -12.57
C ARG A 136 29.85 23.64 -12.69
N ALA A 137 29.40 24.74 -12.07
CA ALA A 137 30.17 25.98 -12.04
C ALA A 137 31.56 25.78 -11.39
N LYS A 138 31.60 25.07 -10.24
CA LYS A 138 32.84 24.72 -9.57
C LYS A 138 33.77 23.89 -10.48
N ALA A 139 33.25 22.92 -11.19
CA ALA A 139 34.03 22.11 -12.12
C ALA A 139 34.64 22.98 -13.24
N ALA A 140 33.86 23.93 -13.79
CA ALA A 140 34.36 24.86 -14.79
C ALA A 140 35.56 25.72 -14.28
N TYR A 141 35.49 26.17 -13.02
CA TYR A 141 36.60 26.93 -12.41
C TYR A 141 37.82 26.05 -12.07
N VAL A 142 37.62 24.82 -11.67
CA VAL A 142 38.75 23.89 -11.49
C VAL A 142 39.46 23.62 -12.83
N ILE A 143 38.69 23.47 -13.91
CA ILE A 143 39.25 23.32 -15.25
C ILE A 143 39.99 24.57 -15.65
N GLN A 144 39.50 25.79 -15.35
CA GLN A 144 40.20 27.04 -15.58
C GLN A 144 41.59 27.04 -14.93
N GLN A 145 41.70 26.60 -13.68
CA GLN A 145 42.99 26.53 -12.99
C GLN A 145 43.97 25.59 -13.69
N ILE A 146 43.47 24.45 -14.17
CA ILE A 146 44.29 23.50 -14.93
C ILE A 146 44.75 24.10 -16.24
N PHE A 147 43.88 24.79 -17.00
CA PHE A 147 44.24 25.46 -18.24
C PHE A 147 45.33 26.55 -18.01
N HIS A 148 45.19 27.27 -16.88
CA HIS A 148 46.18 28.28 -16.48
C HIS A 148 47.56 27.67 -16.16
N GLU A 149 47.59 26.50 -15.48
CA GLU A 149 48.84 25.78 -15.19
C GLU A 149 49.55 25.29 -16.46
N PHE A 150 48.80 25.03 -17.54
CA PHE A 150 49.35 24.59 -18.83
C PHE A 150 49.50 25.74 -19.87
N GLU A 151 49.33 26.99 -19.45
CA GLU A 151 49.43 28.19 -20.33
C GLU A 151 48.43 28.17 -21.50
N MET A 152 47.23 27.51 -21.30
CA MET A 152 46.18 27.33 -22.30
C MET A 152 44.93 28.19 -22.02
N ASP A 153 45.07 29.31 -21.34
CA ASP A 153 43.95 30.16 -20.90
C ASP A 153 42.98 30.57 -22.01
N HIS A 154 43.50 30.72 -23.25
CA HIS A 154 42.72 31.11 -24.42
C HIS A 154 41.76 30.02 -24.93
N GLU A 155 41.89 28.78 -24.49
CA GLU A 155 41.02 27.67 -24.84
C GLU A 155 39.89 27.45 -23.82
N TRP A 156 39.94 28.12 -22.66
CA TRP A 156 38.92 27.98 -21.63
C TRP A 156 37.68 28.76 -22.01
N ASP A 157 36.53 28.05 -22.05
CA ASP A 157 35.17 28.60 -22.23
C ASP A 157 34.23 28.00 -21.19
N TYR A 158 33.70 28.87 -20.34
CA TYR A 158 32.78 28.47 -19.27
C TYR A 158 31.54 27.75 -19.81
N ASN A 159 30.89 28.32 -20.82
CA ASN A 159 29.63 27.81 -21.35
C ASN A 159 29.83 26.44 -22.00
N ARG A 160 30.90 26.26 -22.75
CA ARG A 160 31.24 24.98 -23.37
C ARG A 160 31.48 23.88 -22.35
N ILE A 161 32.09 24.17 -21.20
CA ILE A 161 32.34 23.22 -20.14
C ILE A 161 31.03 22.82 -19.46
N ILE A 162 30.10 23.77 -19.23
CA ILE A 162 28.80 23.52 -18.66
C ILE A 162 27.95 22.63 -19.59
N GLU A 163 27.89 22.96 -20.89
CA GLU A 163 27.19 22.17 -21.91
C GLU A 163 27.69 20.73 -21.96
N GLU A 164 29.00 20.54 -22.04
CA GLU A 164 29.65 19.23 -22.04
C GLU A 164 29.32 18.44 -20.76
N SER A 165 29.31 19.09 -19.59
CA SER A 165 28.96 18.48 -18.32
C SER A 165 27.49 18.00 -18.31
N ILE A 166 26.57 18.78 -18.87
CA ILE A 166 25.15 18.42 -18.98
C ILE A 166 24.98 17.22 -19.93
N GLU A 167 25.65 17.24 -21.07
CA GLU A 167 25.58 16.19 -22.08
C GLU A 167 26.11 14.84 -21.54
N ARG A 168 27.26 14.87 -20.88
CA ARG A 168 27.84 13.70 -20.23
C ARG A 168 26.94 13.14 -19.13
N GLN A 169 26.35 13.98 -18.33
CA GLN A 169 25.43 13.56 -17.29
C GLN A 169 24.18 12.84 -17.88
N ARG A 170 23.70 13.28 -19.06
CA ARG A 170 22.58 12.67 -19.76
C ARG A 170 22.95 11.33 -20.43
N THR A 171 24.15 11.25 -21.03
CA THR A 171 24.55 10.09 -21.83
C THR A 171 25.16 8.96 -21.01
N GLU A 172 25.95 9.28 -20.00
CA GLU A 172 26.79 8.30 -19.31
C GLU A 172 26.19 7.77 -18.00
N SER A 173 25.02 8.27 -17.57
CA SER A 173 24.39 7.85 -16.30
C SER A 173 25.41 7.71 -15.16
N LEU A 174 26.24 8.75 -14.96
CA LEU A 174 27.43 8.75 -14.11
C LEU A 174 27.20 8.33 -12.65
N LEU A 175 25.95 8.34 -12.19
CA LEU A 175 25.56 7.86 -10.89
C LEU A 175 24.55 6.72 -11.02
N HIS A 176 25.02 5.48 -10.90
CA HIS A 176 24.14 4.31 -10.82
C HIS A 176 24.03 3.87 -9.37
N THR A 177 22.90 4.20 -8.74
CA THR A 177 22.62 3.79 -7.37
C THR A 177 21.83 2.49 -7.37
N SER A 178 22.41 1.41 -6.87
CA SER A 178 21.71 0.15 -6.64
C SER A 178 21.52 -0.08 -5.14
N PHE A 179 20.30 -0.37 -4.74
CA PHE A 179 20.00 -0.77 -3.36
C PHE A 179 19.89 -2.29 -3.31
N THR A 180 20.75 -2.92 -2.50
CA THR A 180 20.71 -4.35 -2.25
C THR A 180 20.32 -4.57 -0.81
N PHE A 181 19.21 -5.29 -0.55
CA PHE A 181 18.87 -5.67 0.82
C PHE A 181 19.76 -6.83 1.28
N GLU A 182 19.98 -6.93 2.58
CA GLU A 182 20.83 -7.95 3.23
C GLU A 182 20.53 -9.40 2.80
N LYS A 183 19.36 -9.68 2.20
CA LYS A 183 18.98 -10.99 1.63
C LYS A 183 19.25 -11.15 0.13
N GLY A 184 20.05 -10.28 -0.47
CA GLY A 184 20.52 -10.45 -1.87
C GLY A 184 19.48 -10.21 -2.97
N THR A 185 18.31 -9.69 -2.66
CA THR A 185 17.32 -9.29 -3.66
C THR A 185 17.57 -7.85 -4.11
N VAL A 186 17.91 -7.67 -5.39
CA VAL A 186 17.98 -6.33 -6.00
C VAL A 186 16.57 -5.73 -5.97
N ALA A 187 16.39 -4.67 -5.20
CA ALA A 187 15.14 -3.93 -5.23
C ALA A 187 15.02 -3.19 -6.56
N LYS A 188 14.21 -3.69 -7.49
CA LYS A 188 13.66 -2.80 -8.50
C LYS A 188 12.92 -1.70 -7.74
N GLN A 189 13.24 -0.44 -8.03
CA GLN A 189 12.48 0.73 -7.55
C GLN A 189 11.05 0.66 -8.15
N GLN A 190 10.23 -0.21 -7.59
CA GLN A 190 8.78 -0.06 -7.74
C GLN A 190 8.35 0.83 -6.57
N PRO A 191 7.55 1.87 -6.81
CA PRO A 191 6.95 2.63 -5.73
C PRO A 191 6.29 1.61 -4.81
N VAL A 192 6.71 1.60 -3.54
CA VAL A 192 6.12 0.70 -2.54
C VAL A 192 4.64 1.05 -2.49
N PRO A 193 3.74 0.19 -2.96
CA PRO A 193 2.32 0.52 -2.92
C PRO A 193 1.98 0.73 -1.44
N ILE A 194 1.50 1.93 -1.09
CA ILE A 194 1.14 2.31 0.29
C ILE A 194 0.16 1.28 0.87
N LEU A 195 -0.59 0.59 0.01
CA LEU A 195 -1.55 -0.42 0.40
C LEU A 195 -1.30 -1.75 -0.32
N ASN A 196 -1.17 -2.81 0.46
CA ASN A 196 -1.09 -4.15 -0.09
C ASN A 196 -2.47 -4.60 -0.59
N VAL A 197 -2.58 -4.88 -1.90
CA VAL A 197 -3.83 -5.35 -2.55
C VAL A 197 -4.44 -6.54 -1.82
N TRP A 198 -3.61 -7.54 -1.50
CA TRP A 198 -4.05 -8.75 -0.81
C TRP A 198 -4.39 -8.51 0.65
N GLY A 199 -3.82 -7.48 1.28
CA GLY A 199 -4.17 -7.05 2.63
C GLY A 199 -5.56 -6.44 2.69
N ILE A 200 -5.90 -5.55 1.75
CA ILE A 200 -7.25 -4.98 1.61
C ILE A 200 -8.27 -6.08 1.30
N TRP A 201 -7.93 -6.95 0.35
CA TRP A 201 -8.78 -8.08 0.01
C TRP A 201 -9.02 -8.99 1.22
N ALA A 202 -8.00 -9.30 2.02
CA ALA A 202 -8.12 -10.13 3.21
C ALA A 202 -9.10 -9.51 4.23
N LEU A 203 -9.07 -8.19 4.44
CA LEU A 203 -10.03 -7.50 5.29
C LEU A 203 -11.48 -7.79 4.87
N PHE A 204 -11.80 -7.55 3.60
CA PHE A 204 -13.15 -7.77 3.09
C PHE A 204 -13.51 -9.24 2.98
N ALA A 205 -12.54 -10.11 2.73
CA ALA A 205 -12.72 -11.55 2.71
C ALA A 205 -13.09 -12.10 4.10
N ILE A 206 -12.48 -11.56 5.17
CA ILE A 206 -12.83 -11.91 6.56
C ILE A 206 -14.25 -11.42 6.87
N ILE A 207 -14.57 -10.17 6.59
CA ILE A 207 -15.93 -9.62 6.78
C ILE A 207 -16.96 -10.49 6.04
N SER A 208 -16.72 -10.78 4.76
CA SER A 208 -17.59 -11.60 3.94
C SER A 208 -17.84 -12.99 4.54
N ALA A 209 -16.78 -13.63 5.05
CA ALA A 209 -16.92 -14.93 5.70
C ALA A 209 -17.88 -14.89 6.89
N PHE A 210 -17.82 -13.87 7.74
CA PHE A 210 -18.77 -13.71 8.84
C PHE A 210 -20.21 -13.56 8.35
N PHE A 211 -20.44 -12.82 7.28
CA PHE A 211 -21.80 -12.68 6.75
C PHE A 211 -22.28 -13.94 6.03
N VAL A 212 -21.41 -14.68 5.38
CA VAL A 212 -21.74 -15.95 4.72
C VAL A 212 -22.11 -17.04 5.72
N PHE A 213 -21.48 -17.07 6.92
CA PHE A 213 -21.74 -18.08 7.95
C PHE A 213 -22.77 -17.67 9.01
N ASP A 214 -23.47 -16.56 8.89
CA ASP A 214 -24.53 -16.10 9.81
C ASP A 214 -25.70 -17.08 9.94
N TRP A 215 -25.90 -17.89 8.90
CA TRP A 215 -26.94 -18.89 8.87
C TRP A 215 -26.83 -19.89 10.03
N MET A 216 -25.63 -20.16 10.51
CA MET A 216 -25.39 -21.07 11.61
C MET A 216 -26.09 -20.58 12.89
N ILE A 217 -26.10 -19.28 13.14
CA ILE A 217 -26.80 -18.67 14.27
C ILE A 217 -28.30 -18.83 14.12
N LYS A 218 -28.83 -18.66 12.91
CA LYS A 218 -30.25 -18.81 12.61
C LYS A 218 -30.71 -20.25 12.87
N GLU A 219 -29.96 -21.24 12.35
CA GLU A 219 -30.29 -22.68 12.50
C GLU A 219 -30.03 -23.21 13.92
N ASN A 220 -29.12 -22.58 14.68
CA ASN A 220 -28.78 -23.00 16.05
C ASN A 220 -29.83 -22.59 17.10
N ARG A 221 -30.91 -21.86 16.73
CA ARG A 221 -31.98 -21.46 17.64
C ARG A 221 -32.72 -22.67 18.19
N PRO A 222 -33.09 -22.67 19.49
CA PRO A 222 -33.79 -23.83 20.12
C PRO A 222 -35.05 -24.28 19.37
N SER A 223 -35.82 -23.31 18.85
CA SER A 223 -37.07 -23.58 18.10
C SER A 223 -36.83 -24.33 16.78
N LEU A 224 -35.67 -24.15 16.16
CA LEU A 224 -35.30 -24.81 14.91
C LEU A 224 -34.57 -26.14 15.16
N LYS A 225 -33.83 -26.25 16.27
CA LYS A 225 -33.19 -27.51 16.67
C LYS A 225 -34.16 -28.66 16.88
N ALA A 226 -35.35 -28.39 17.37
CA ALA A 226 -36.39 -29.41 17.56
C ALA A 226 -36.75 -30.14 16.26
N ARG A 227 -36.61 -29.52 15.08
CA ARG A 227 -36.88 -30.18 13.79
C ARG A 227 -35.90 -31.31 13.47
N TRP A 228 -34.67 -31.22 13.99
CA TRP A 228 -33.63 -32.20 13.73
C TRP A 228 -33.85 -33.50 14.49
N LEU A 229 -34.67 -33.49 15.55
CA LEU A 229 -35.07 -34.69 16.26
C LEU A 229 -35.90 -35.64 15.39
N TYR A 230 -36.59 -35.07 14.40
CA TYR A 230 -37.44 -35.84 13.46
C TYR A 230 -36.81 -36.01 12.08
N SER A 231 -35.54 -35.64 11.92
CA SER A 231 -34.82 -35.72 10.66
C SER A 231 -33.92 -36.95 10.62
N ALA A 232 -33.85 -37.62 9.46
CA ALA A 232 -32.92 -38.73 9.24
C ALA A 232 -31.41 -38.33 9.26
N THR A 233 -31.12 -37.01 9.24
CA THR A 233 -29.74 -36.50 9.27
C THR A 233 -29.50 -35.66 10.52
N SER A 234 -28.33 -35.83 11.16
CA SER A 234 -27.99 -35.02 12.33
C SER A 234 -27.74 -33.58 11.96
N PHE A 235 -28.00 -32.65 12.89
CA PHE A 235 -27.68 -31.20 12.70
C PHE A 235 -26.20 -30.95 12.37
N GLN A 236 -25.30 -31.70 13.03
CA GLN A 236 -23.85 -31.58 12.77
C GLN A 236 -23.50 -32.02 11.35
N SER A 237 -24.01 -33.16 10.89
CA SER A 237 -23.76 -33.64 9.53
C SER A 237 -24.27 -32.68 8.48
N TYR A 238 -25.47 -32.12 8.69
CA TYR A 238 -25.99 -31.05 7.82
C TYR A 238 -25.11 -29.81 7.82
N SER A 239 -24.69 -29.32 8.99
CA SER A 239 -23.90 -28.13 9.15
C SER A 239 -22.49 -28.27 8.51
N VAL A 240 -21.84 -29.44 8.66
CA VAL A 240 -20.56 -29.74 8.04
C VAL A 240 -20.66 -29.78 6.50
N ARG A 241 -21.72 -30.41 5.97
CA ARG A 241 -21.97 -30.42 4.51
C ARG A 241 -22.17 -29.00 3.99
N LEU A 242 -22.87 -28.15 4.71
CA LEU A 242 -23.12 -26.79 4.32
C LEU A 242 -21.84 -25.94 4.43
N LEU A 243 -21.04 -26.14 5.48
CA LEU A 243 -19.69 -25.55 5.59
C LEU A 243 -18.83 -25.89 4.36
N ALA A 244 -18.81 -27.16 3.95
CA ALA A 244 -18.04 -27.58 2.77
C ALA A 244 -18.54 -26.89 1.48
N VAL A 245 -19.86 -26.81 1.28
CA VAL A 245 -20.44 -26.14 0.10
C VAL A 245 -20.08 -24.64 0.07
N TYR A 246 -20.26 -23.93 1.18
CA TYR A 246 -19.90 -22.50 1.23
C TYR A 246 -18.40 -22.28 1.09
N THR A 247 -17.57 -23.19 1.62
CA THR A 247 -16.12 -23.12 1.43
C THR A 247 -15.75 -23.30 -0.05
N MET A 248 -16.38 -24.23 -0.75
CA MET A 248 -16.16 -24.39 -2.21
C MET A 248 -16.56 -23.14 -2.99
N LEU A 249 -17.72 -22.53 -2.65
CA LEU A 249 -18.16 -21.30 -3.31
C LEU A 249 -17.20 -20.13 -3.07
N THR A 250 -16.70 -19.98 -1.84
CA THR A 250 -15.71 -18.94 -1.54
C THR A 250 -14.38 -19.19 -2.22
N LEU A 251 -13.92 -20.44 -2.37
CA LEU A 251 -12.72 -20.80 -3.13
C LEU A 251 -12.86 -20.49 -4.62
N VAL A 252 -14.03 -20.69 -5.21
CA VAL A 252 -14.31 -20.28 -6.59
C VAL A 252 -14.24 -18.76 -6.74
N ALA A 253 -14.80 -18.01 -5.77
CA ALA A 253 -14.68 -16.55 -5.75
C ALA A 253 -13.21 -16.08 -5.59
N ASP A 254 -12.40 -16.80 -4.80
CA ASP A 254 -10.96 -16.50 -4.69
C ASP A 254 -10.20 -16.77 -5.98
N GLY A 255 -10.56 -17.83 -6.71
CA GLY A 255 -10.05 -18.07 -8.05
C GLY A 255 -10.37 -16.93 -9.02
N LEU A 256 -11.59 -16.39 -8.94
CA LEU A 256 -11.97 -15.20 -9.70
C LEU A 256 -11.17 -13.96 -9.24
N ALA A 257 -10.95 -13.77 -7.93
CA ALA A 257 -10.13 -12.69 -7.40
C ALA A 257 -8.70 -12.74 -7.93
N LEU A 258 -8.07 -13.93 -7.97
CA LEU A 258 -6.73 -14.14 -8.55
C LEU A 258 -6.67 -13.67 -10.00
N LEU A 259 -7.66 -14.04 -10.83
CA LEU A 259 -7.71 -13.63 -12.24
C LEU A 259 -7.91 -12.12 -12.38
N VAL A 260 -8.85 -11.55 -11.64
CA VAL A 260 -9.17 -10.12 -11.69
C VAL A 260 -7.98 -9.27 -11.23
N PHE A 261 -7.33 -9.63 -10.12
CA PHE A 261 -6.20 -8.86 -9.59
C PHE A 261 -4.94 -9.01 -10.43
N ALA A 262 -4.70 -10.18 -11.04
CA ALA A 262 -3.62 -10.36 -11.99
C ALA A 262 -3.78 -9.47 -13.23
N GLN A 263 -5.01 -9.32 -13.76
CA GLN A 263 -5.27 -8.53 -14.97
C GLN A 263 -5.42 -7.03 -14.70
N LEU A 264 -6.14 -6.65 -13.63
CA LEU A 264 -6.49 -5.24 -13.38
C LEU A 264 -5.52 -4.51 -12.46
N LEU A 265 -4.82 -5.23 -11.59
CA LEU A 265 -3.93 -4.67 -10.56
C LEU A 265 -2.49 -5.19 -10.70
N GLU A 266 -2.18 -5.88 -11.79
CA GLU A 266 -0.83 -6.38 -12.15
C GLU A 266 -0.12 -7.15 -11.01
N THR A 267 -0.89 -7.88 -10.20
CA THR A 267 -0.34 -8.62 -9.07
C THR A 267 0.37 -9.90 -9.55
N ASN A 268 1.59 -10.12 -9.05
CA ASN A 268 2.32 -11.35 -9.33
C ASN A 268 1.79 -12.50 -8.47
N VAL A 269 1.29 -13.56 -9.13
CA VAL A 269 0.73 -14.75 -8.47
C VAL A 269 1.70 -15.90 -8.62
N THR A 270 2.20 -16.43 -7.49
CA THR A 270 3.05 -17.63 -7.46
C THR A 270 2.25 -18.84 -6.99
N GLY A 271 2.66 -20.06 -7.39
CA GLY A 271 1.99 -21.29 -6.92
C GLY A 271 1.98 -21.43 -5.40
N ARG A 272 3.03 -20.96 -4.71
CA ARG A 272 3.12 -20.93 -3.25
C ARG A 272 2.06 -19.98 -2.65
N PHE A 273 1.82 -18.83 -3.28
CA PHE A 273 0.79 -17.89 -2.87
C PHE A 273 -0.61 -18.49 -3.01
N VAL A 274 -0.90 -19.17 -4.12
CA VAL A 274 -2.19 -19.87 -4.34
C VAL A 274 -2.43 -20.90 -3.23
N PHE A 275 -1.42 -21.68 -2.88
CA PHE A 275 -1.54 -22.63 -1.77
C PHE A 275 -1.82 -21.94 -0.43
N SER A 276 -1.09 -20.87 -0.11
CA SER A 276 -1.34 -20.07 1.10
C SER A 276 -2.74 -19.48 1.13
N LEU A 277 -3.26 -19.04 -0.02
CA LEU A 277 -4.62 -18.51 -0.17
C LEU A 277 -5.68 -19.59 0.11
N LEU A 278 -5.50 -20.79 -0.43
CA LEU A 278 -6.41 -21.93 -0.17
C LEU A 278 -6.49 -22.26 1.32
N VAL A 279 -5.33 -22.40 1.98
CA VAL A 279 -5.29 -22.70 3.42
C VAL A 279 -5.84 -21.54 4.25
N PHE A 280 -5.52 -20.30 3.88
CA PHE A 280 -6.11 -19.11 4.52
C PHE A 280 -7.65 -19.13 4.45
N ARG A 281 -8.21 -19.39 3.26
CA ARG A 281 -9.67 -19.45 3.07
C ARG A 281 -10.33 -20.54 3.90
N VAL A 282 -9.78 -21.72 3.91
CA VAL A 282 -10.30 -22.84 4.73
C VAL A 282 -10.25 -22.48 6.22
N THR A 283 -9.14 -21.94 6.68
CA THR A 283 -8.95 -21.50 8.07
C THR A 283 -9.96 -20.43 8.45
N LEU A 284 -10.16 -19.43 7.60
CA LEU A 284 -11.07 -18.33 7.81
C LEU A 284 -12.53 -18.79 7.90
N ASN A 285 -12.95 -19.61 6.95
CA ASN A 285 -14.31 -20.14 6.93
C ASN A 285 -14.60 -21.03 8.16
N LEU A 286 -13.63 -21.83 8.56
CA LEU A 286 -13.73 -22.66 9.76
C LEU A 286 -13.82 -21.79 11.03
N PHE A 287 -13.01 -20.72 11.11
CA PHE A 287 -13.05 -19.77 12.20
C PHE A 287 -14.41 -19.06 12.30
N ALA A 288 -14.91 -18.51 11.18
CA ALA A 288 -16.20 -17.83 11.13
C ALA A 288 -17.36 -18.78 11.50
N PHE A 289 -17.33 -20.02 11.01
CA PHE A 289 -18.31 -21.05 11.34
C PHE A 289 -18.30 -21.41 12.83
N LEU A 290 -17.13 -21.68 13.40
CA LEU A 290 -17.00 -22.03 14.82
C LEU A 290 -17.42 -20.87 15.72
N LEU A 291 -17.07 -19.64 15.35
CA LEU A 291 -17.51 -18.47 16.09
C LEU A 291 -19.03 -18.32 16.04
N ALA A 292 -19.68 -18.60 14.88
CA ALA A 292 -21.13 -18.55 14.74
C ALA A 292 -21.86 -19.56 15.63
N ILE A 293 -21.21 -20.68 16.02
CA ILE A 293 -21.78 -21.66 16.98
C ILE A 293 -21.90 -21.07 18.39
N VAL A 294 -20.95 -20.21 18.77
CA VAL A 294 -20.87 -19.62 20.12
C VAL A 294 -21.91 -18.50 20.31
N PHE A 295 -22.17 -17.73 19.25
CA PHE A 295 -23.07 -16.58 19.34
C PHE A 295 -24.53 -16.94 19.21
N ALA A 296 -25.36 -16.40 20.13
CA ALA A 296 -26.82 -16.55 20.10
C ALA A 296 -27.51 -15.41 19.29
N ARG A 297 -26.89 -14.22 19.20
CA ARG A 297 -27.44 -13.03 18.56
C ARG A 297 -26.63 -12.64 17.35
N GLN A 298 -27.27 -12.47 16.19
CA GLN A 298 -26.61 -12.08 14.92
C GLN A 298 -25.87 -10.75 15.02
N ILE A 299 -26.46 -9.73 15.67
CA ILE A 299 -25.85 -8.40 15.78
C ILE A 299 -24.50 -8.49 16.51
N MET A 300 -24.43 -9.22 17.62
CA MET A 300 -23.17 -9.41 18.35
C MET A 300 -22.12 -10.13 17.52
N TYR A 301 -22.54 -11.13 16.74
CA TYR A 301 -21.64 -11.83 15.81
C TYR A 301 -21.07 -10.91 14.72
N TYR A 302 -21.90 -10.06 14.12
CA TYR A 302 -21.44 -9.12 13.09
C TYR A 302 -20.49 -8.08 13.65
N VAL A 303 -20.82 -7.47 14.80
CA VAL A 303 -19.95 -6.48 15.45
C VAL A 303 -18.62 -7.11 15.83
N THR A 304 -18.63 -8.29 16.43
CA THR A 304 -17.40 -9.03 16.75
C THR A 304 -16.64 -9.40 15.48
N GLY A 305 -17.35 -9.86 14.44
CA GLY A 305 -16.74 -10.19 13.14
C GLY A 305 -16.04 -9.02 12.50
N MET A 306 -16.67 -7.83 12.50
CA MET A 306 -16.03 -6.61 11.98
C MET A 306 -14.80 -6.21 12.79
N ALA A 307 -14.88 -6.20 14.13
CA ALA A 307 -13.76 -5.88 15.00
C ALA A 307 -12.59 -6.86 14.80
N VAL A 308 -12.89 -8.16 14.77
CA VAL A 308 -11.89 -9.21 14.53
C VAL A 308 -11.27 -9.09 13.14
N SER A 309 -12.06 -8.74 12.11
CA SER A 309 -11.54 -8.55 10.75
C SER A 309 -10.48 -7.45 10.70
N ILE A 310 -10.77 -6.31 11.30
CA ILE A 310 -9.81 -5.18 11.35
C ILE A 310 -8.58 -5.58 12.16
N MET A 311 -8.77 -6.18 13.35
CA MET A 311 -7.69 -6.60 14.23
C MET A 311 -6.76 -7.62 13.56
N LEU A 312 -7.31 -8.67 12.93
CA LEU A 312 -6.52 -9.69 12.24
C LEU A 312 -5.78 -9.12 11.03
N THR A 313 -6.40 -8.20 10.28
CA THR A 313 -5.76 -7.61 9.10
C THR A 313 -4.61 -6.67 9.50
N ILE A 314 -4.78 -5.85 10.54
CA ILE A 314 -3.71 -4.99 11.06
C ILE A 314 -2.59 -5.86 11.67
N ALA A 315 -2.93 -6.83 12.54
CA ALA A 315 -1.96 -7.73 13.16
C ALA A 315 -1.21 -8.61 12.14
N GLY A 316 -1.83 -8.86 10.99
CA GLY A 316 -1.20 -9.59 9.88
C GLY A 316 -0.32 -8.75 8.96
N GLY A 317 -0.28 -7.42 9.14
CA GLY A 317 0.47 -6.53 8.24
C GLY A 317 -0.22 -6.28 6.91
N GLY A 318 -1.54 -6.52 6.83
CA GLY A 318 -2.30 -6.36 5.59
C GLY A 318 -2.58 -4.90 5.22
N ILE A 319 -2.66 -4.01 6.21
CA ILE A 319 -2.87 -2.57 6.02
C ILE A 319 -1.62 -1.78 6.39
N ILE A 320 -1.03 -2.08 7.53
CA ILE A 320 0.16 -1.39 8.06
C ILE A 320 1.32 -2.39 8.11
N PRO A 321 2.49 -2.06 7.53
CA PRO A 321 3.66 -2.93 7.60
C PRO A 321 4.08 -3.17 9.07
N ILE A 322 4.20 -4.44 9.47
CA ILE A 322 4.55 -4.83 10.85
C ILE A 322 5.94 -5.45 10.97
N GLU A 323 6.78 -5.33 9.93
CA GLU A 323 8.11 -5.96 9.87
C GLU A 323 9.00 -5.57 11.05
N ARG A 324 8.96 -4.31 11.47
CA ARG A 324 9.72 -3.82 12.63
C ARG A 324 9.24 -4.43 13.96
N LEU A 325 7.93 -4.64 14.08
CA LEU A 325 7.31 -5.28 15.26
C LEU A 325 7.61 -6.79 15.27
N ALA A 326 7.48 -7.45 14.14
CA ALA A 326 7.78 -8.87 13.97
C ALA A 326 9.27 -9.19 14.25
N GLY A 327 10.18 -8.31 13.82
CA GLY A 327 11.61 -8.42 14.15
C GLY A 327 11.91 -8.31 15.64
N LYS A 328 11.14 -7.49 16.39
CA LYS A 328 11.30 -7.34 17.84
C LYS A 328 10.57 -8.44 18.63
N TRP A 329 9.41 -8.88 18.15
CA TRP A 329 8.55 -9.88 18.80
C TRP A 329 8.08 -10.93 17.78
N PRO A 330 8.82 -12.03 17.58
CA PRO A 330 8.49 -13.06 16.57
C PRO A 330 7.11 -13.71 16.72
N TRP A 331 6.56 -13.77 17.96
CA TRP A 331 5.23 -14.32 18.20
C TRP A 331 4.10 -13.55 17.50
N VAL A 332 4.32 -12.26 17.17
CA VAL A 332 3.34 -11.42 16.45
C VAL A 332 2.99 -12.03 15.08
N GLU A 333 3.92 -12.74 14.44
CA GLU A 333 3.65 -13.42 13.17
C GLU A 333 2.61 -14.53 13.28
N MET A 334 2.42 -15.10 14.46
CA MET A 334 1.47 -16.18 14.70
C MET A 334 0.06 -15.68 15.07
N VAL A 335 -0.08 -14.40 15.40
CA VAL A 335 -1.35 -13.82 15.89
C VAL A 335 -2.43 -13.78 14.81
N SER A 336 -2.05 -13.69 13.54
CA SER A 336 -3.01 -13.53 12.46
C SER A 336 -2.77 -14.49 11.28
N PRO A 337 -3.82 -15.17 10.80
CA PRO A 337 -3.73 -15.98 9.58
C PRO A 337 -3.43 -15.13 8.33
N VAL A 338 -3.70 -13.81 8.38
CA VAL A 338 -3.39 -12.88 7.29
C VAL A 338 -1.88 -12.77 7.08
N ARG A 339 -1.07 -12.86 8.16
CA ARG A 339 0.40 -12.79 8.05
C ARG A 339 0.96 -13.91 7.19
N SER A 340 0.46 -15.13 7.35
CA SER A 340 0.89 -16.28 6.54
C SER A 340 0.57 -16.09 5.04
N LEU A 341 -0.53 -15.40 4.72
CA LEU A 341 -0.88 -15.01 3.36
C LEU A 341 0.09 -13.95 2.81
N MET A 342 0.45 -12.93 3.62
CA MET A 342 1.35 -11.85 3.19
C MET A 342 2.79 -12.32 2.99
N THR A 343 3.29 -13.21 3.85
CA THR A 343 4.69 -13.69 3.82
C THR A 343 4.88 -14.99 3.05
N ASN A 344 3.79 -15.58 2.51
CA ASN A 344 3.80 -16.92 1.91
C ASN A 344 4.41 -17.99 2.84
N SER A 345 4.29 -17.79 4.15
CA SER A 345 4.76 -18.75 5.17
C SER A 345 3.72 -19.83 5.44
N MET A 346 4.11 -20.85 6.20
CA MET A 346 3.26 -22.03 6.47
C MET A 346 1.99 -21.63 7.29
N PRO A 347 0.78 -21.71 6.71
CA PRO A 347 -0.44 -21.16 7.31
C PRO A 347 -1.15 -22.13 8.28
N PHE A 348 -0.50 -23.22 8.71
CA PHE A 348 -1.16 -24.29 9.45
C PHE A 348 -1.39 -24.02 10.93
N VAL A 349 -0.74 -22.99 11.51
CA VAL A 349 -0.82 -22.68 12.94
C VAL A 349 -2.25 -22.48 13.42
N TRP A 350 -3.08 -21.84 12.60
CA TRP A 350 -4.51 -21.61 12.91
C TRP A 350 -5.41 -22.77 12.50
N LEU A 351 -5.06 -23.48 11.43
CA LEU A 351 -5.92 -24.54 10.87
C LEU A 351 -6.05 -25.72 11.83
N PHE A 352 -4.94 -26.20 12.40
CA PHE A 352 -4.96 -27.38 13.27
C PHE A 352 -5.81 -27.20 14.54
N PRO A 353 -5.66 -26.13 15.35
CA PRO A 353 -6.50 -25.92 16.53
C PRO A 353 -7.99 -25.84 16.17
N LEU A 354 -8.33 -25.13 15.08
CA LEU A 354 -9.71 -25.00 14.64
C LEU A 354 -10.29 -26.34 14.17
N ALA A 355 -9.52 -27.17 13.47
CA ALA A 355 -9.95 -28.51 13.06
C ALA A 355 -10.19 -29.44 14.26
N ILE A 356 -9.36 -29.34 15.30
CA ILE A 356 -9.55 -30.09 16.56
C ILE A 356 -10.85 -29.67 17.26
N VAL A 357 -11.11 -28.35 17.33
CA VAL A 357 -12.36 -27.82 17.92
C VAL A 357 -13.59 -28.30 17.14
N LEU A 358 -13.51 -28.27 15.78
CA LEU A 358 -14.59 -28.79 14.95
C LEU A 358 -14.84 -30.29 15.21
N GLY A 359 -13.76 -31.10 15.23
CA GLY A 359 -13.84 -32.54 15.54
C GLY A 359 -14.49 -32.81 16.89
N GLY A 360 -14.11 -32.09 17.94
CA GLY A 360 -14.71 -32.16 19.27
C GLY A 360 -16.19 -31.77 19.28
N TRP A 361 -16.58 -30.76 18.49
CA TRP A 361 -17.97 -30.35 18.34
C TRP A 361 -18.80 -31.43 17.64
N ILE A 362 -18.31 -32.06 16.59
CA ILE A 362 -18.95 -33.16 15.87
C ILE A 362 -19.14 -34.37 16.81
N TRP A 363 -18.07 -34.74 17.53
CA TRP A 363 -18.09 -35.91 18.44
C TRP A 363 -19.10 -35.76 19.59
N ARG A 364 -19.19 -34.56 20.20
CA ARG A 364 -20.19 -34.28 21.24
C ARG A 364 -21.63 -34.38 20.74
N GLY A 365 -21.88 -34.06 19.48
CA GLY A 365 -23.18 -34.13 18.87
C GLY A 365 -23.63 -35.56 18.59
N GLY A 366 -22.72 -36.47 18.25
CA GLY A 366 -23.00 -37.89 18.04
C GLY A 366 -23.42 -38.62 19.32
N LYS A 367 -22.92 -38.19 20.49
CA LYS A 367 -23.28 -38.81 21.79
C LYS A 367 -24.65 -38.39 22.35
N ARG A 368 -25.31 -37.37 21.81
CA ARG A 368 -26.64 -36.94 22.27
C ARG A 368 -27.80 -37.62 21.54
N ILE A 369 -27.52 -38.48 20.58
CA ILE A 369 -28.50 -39.22 19.76
C ILE A 369 -28.47 -40.75 20.08
N ALA A 370 -27.49 -41.18 20.85
CA ALA A 370 -27.44 -42.53 21.46
C ALA A 370 -27.91 -42.47 22.93
#